data_73354c8914a2ec48ecc3c4cbb26f5d45
#
_entry.id   73354c8914a2ec48ecc3c4cbb26f5d45
#
_cell.length_a   1.000
_cell.length_b   1.000
_cell.length_c   1.000
_cell.angle_alpha   90.00
_cell.angle_beta   90.00
_cell.angle_gamma   90.00
#
_symmetry.space_group_name_H-M   'P 1'
#
loop_
_entity.id
_entity.type
_entity.pdbx_description
1 polymer ?
#
loop_
_entity_poly.entity_id
_entity_poly.type
_entity_poly.pdbx_seq_one_letter_code
_entity_poly.pdbx_strand_id
1 'polypeptide(L)'
;MTQFGRALHALNIDIICANSSQAKGRVERAHKTLQDRLVKELRLAGVRTLVEGNTLLPGFMTDYNARFGKLPANKKDLHRPLSVGDDLEDAFAWKEERTLSQALTLQYDKVIFILEPSEPAKAAIGKRVTVIDYPDGRLSIRYKGVELAYRIFDKIRQVDQGAIADNKRLGPILAMIRDEQLRRGPERRSGPRRRDQRDARLFKVG
;
A
#
# COMPACT_ATOMS: atom_id res chain seq x y z
N MET A 1 8.19 12.76 8.37
CA MET A 1 7.44 13.25 7.19
C MET A 1 6.41 12.18 6.82
N THR A 2 5.19 12.55 6.43
CA THR A 2 4.17 11.61 5.94
C THR A 2 4.53 11.15 4.52
N GLN A 3 3.96 10.01 4.05
CA GLN A 3 4.17 9.54 2.68
C GLN A 3 3.70 10.57 1.65
N PHE A 4 2.55 11.22 1.92
CA PHE A 4 2.05 12.31 1.09
C PHE A 4 3.04 13.49 1.02
N GLY A 5 3.55 13.96 2.15
CA GLY A 5 4.53 15.04 2.18
C GLY A 5 5.83 14.67 1.48
N ARG A 6 6.27 13.41 1.60
CA ARG A 6 7.46 12.91 0.90
C ARG A 6 7.26 12.91 -0.63
N ALA A 7 6.11 12.46 -1.10
CA ALA A 7 5.80 12.42 -2.53
C ALA A 7 5.77 13.84 -3.13
N LEU A 8 5.11 14.79 -2.46
CA LEU A 8 5.10 16.18 -2.91
C LEU A 8 6.48 16.82 -2.90
N HIS A 9 7.26 16.56 -1.84
CA HIS A 9 8.64 17.05 -1.76
C HIS A 9 9.52 16.49 -2.90
N ALA A 10 9.38 15.18 -3.23
CA ALA A 10 10.09 14.56 -4.34
C ALA A 10 9.75 15.20 -5.69
N LEU A 11 8.52 15.69 -5.84
CA LEU A 11 8.04 16.39 -7.03
C LEU A 11 8.26 17.91 -6.98
N ASN A 12 8.98 18.41 -5.97
CA ASN A 12 9.20 19.84 -5.75
C ASN A 12 7.89 20.65 -5.66
N ILE A 13 6.90 20.10 -4.95
CA ILE A 13 5.61 20.74 -4.71
C ILE A 13 5.53 21.18 -3.26
N ASP A 14 5.36 22.47 -3.03
CA ASP A 14 5.16 23.02 -1.70
C ASP A 14 3.74 22.80 -1.19
N ILE A 15 3.63 22.44 0.09
CA ILE A 15 2.35 22.22 0.76
C ILE A 15 1.94 23.49 1.50
N ILE A 16 0.86 24.13 1.06
CA ILE A 16 0.24 25.22 1.78
C ILE A 16 -0.89 24.67 2.66
N CYS A 17 -0.66 24.66 3.98
CA CYS A 17 -1.64 24.17 4.92
C CYS A 17 -2.76 25.20 5.16
N ALA A 18 -4.00 24.80 4.91
CA ALA A 18 -5.16 25.63 5.26
C ALA A 18 -5.48 25.49 6.76
N ASN A 19 -5.23 26.56 7.53
CA ASN A 19 -5.37 26.55 8.99
C ASN A 19 -6.76 27.03 9.47
N SER A 20 -7.67 27.39 8.55
CA SER A 20 -9.01 27.86 8.88
C SER A 20 -10.09 27.15 8.07
N SER A 21 -11.30 27.09 8.60
CA SER A 21 -12.47 26.54 7.88
C SER A 21 -12.80 27.37 6.63
N GLN A 22 -12.58 28.69 6.67
CA GLN A 22 -12.80 29.58 5.52
C GLN A 22 -11.90 29.21 4.34
N ALA A 23 -10.63 28.89 4.60
CA ALA A 23 -9.69 28.45 3.56
C ALA A 23 -10.11 27.12 2.92
N LYS A 24 -10.81 26.25 3.68
CA LYS A 24 -11.30 24.94 3.20
C LYS A 24 -12.72 24.99 2.65
N GLY A 25 -13.43 26.10 2.76
CA GLY A 25 -14.87 26.18 2.50
C GLY A 25 -15.30 25.76 1.09
N ARG A 26 -14.43 25.86 0.08
CA ARG A 26 -14.72 25.33 -1.27
C ARG A 26 -14.71 23.81 -1.31
N VAL A 27 -13.70 23.19 -0.68
CA VAL A 27 -13.55 21.73 -0.62
C VAL A 27 -14.68 21.13 0.21
N GLU A 28 -15.00 21.73 1.35
CA GLU A 28 -16.10 21.28 2.22
C GLU A 28 -17.44 21.31 1.51
N ARG A 29 -17.75 22.39 0.77
CA ARG A 29 -18.97 22.49 -0.04
C ARG A 29 -19.02 21.45 -1.17
N ALA A 30 -17.91 21.23 -1.84
CA ALA A 30 -17.81 20.18 -2.88
C ALA A 30 -18.05 18.80 -2.28
N HIS A 31 -17.41 18.48 -1.17
CA HIS A 31 -17.60 17.20 -0.47
C HIS A 31 -19.04 17.02 0.01
N LYS A 32 -19.66 18.04 0.59
CA LYS A 32 -21.07 17.99 1.01
C LYS A 32 -21.98 17.67 -0.18
N THR A 33 -21.77 18.32 -1.33
CA THR A 33 -22.56 18.08 -2.54
C THR A 33 -22.31 16.68 -3.09
N LEU A 34 -21.06 16.21 -3.09
CA LEU A 34 -20.71 14.85 -3.53
C LEU A 34 -21.34 13.80 -2.62
N GLN A 35 -21.25 13.94 -1.31
CA GLN A 35 -21.85 13.01 -0.35
C GLN A 35 -23.36 12.91 -0.51
N ASP A 36 -24.05 14.04 -0.74
CA ASP A 36 -25.50 14.03 -0.97
C ASP A 36 -25.88 13.37 -2.31
N ARG A 37 -25.17 13.71 -3.39
CA ARG A 37 -25.57 13.28 -4.74
C ARG A 37 -25.05 11.89 -5.09
N LEU A 38 -23.76 11.59 -4.87
CA LEU A 38 -23.16 10.31 -5.27
C LEU A 38 -23.88 9.13 -4.62
N VAL A 39 -24.21 9.23 -3.33
CA VAL A 39 -24.93 8.17 -2.63
C VAL A 39 -26.30 7.90 -3.25
N LYS A 40 -27.01 8.96 -3.66
CA LYS A 40 -28.32 8.86 -4.30
C LYS A 40 -28.21 8.24 -5.70
N GLU A 41 -27.27 8.70 -6.49
CA GLU A 41 -27.03 8.15 -7.86
C GLU A 41 -26.63 6.68 -7.81
N LEU A 42 -25.74 6.27 -6.89
CA LEU A 42 -25.38 4.86 -6.70
C LEU A 42 -26.62 4.01 -6.34
N ARG A 43 -27.50 4.51 -5.48
CA ARG A 43 -28.75 3.84 -5.11
C ARG A 43 -29.72 3.72 -6.29
N LEU A 44 -29.89 4.80 -7.05
CA LEU A 44 -30.77 4.82 -8.24
C LEU A 44 -30.27 3.87 -9.32
N ALA A 45 -28.95 3.78 -9.49
CA ALA A 45 -28.33 2.85 -10.42
C ALA A 45 -28.29 1.39 -9.91
N GLY A 46 -28.77 1.14 -8.68
CA GLY A 46 -28.78 -0.21 -8.09
C GLY A 46 -27.40 -0.79 -7.80
N VAL A 47 -26.37 0.06 -7.69
CA VAL A 47 -24.99 -0.33 -7.43
C VAL A 47 -24.85 -0.99 -6.07
N ARG A 48 -24.26 -2.19 -6.04
CA ARG A 48 -24.06 -2.97 -4.80
C ARG A 48 -22.61 -3.33 -4.54
N THR A 49 -21.75 -3.22 -5.54
CA THR A 49 -20.34 -3.58 -5.45
C THR A 49 -19.44 -2.38 -5.76
N LEU A 50 -18.22 -2.45 -5.26
CA LEU A 50 -17.21 -1.42 -5.51
C LEU A 50 -16.83 -1.33 -7.00
N VAL A 51 -16.84 -2.46 -7.69
CA VAL A 51 -16.53 -2.54 -9.13
C VAL A 51 -17.60 -1.81 -9.93
N GLU A 52 -18.89 -2.10 -9.68
CA GLU A 52 -20.02 -1.41 -10.33
C GLU A 52 -19.98 0.10 -10.05
N GLY A 53 -19.67 0.49 -8.80
CA GLY A 53 -19.52 1.89 -8.42
C GLY A 53 -18.41 2.59 -9.22
N ASN A 54 -17.26 1.96 -9.34
CA ASN A 54 -16.14 2.51 -10.11
C ASN A 54 -16.47 2.62 -11.62
N THR A 55 -17.31 1.75 -12.15
CA THR A 55 -17.80 1.84 -13.54
C THR A 55 -18.73 3.03 -13.75
N LEU A 56 -19.56 3.36 -12.75
CA LEU A 56 -20.49 4.50 -12.80
C LEU A 56 -19.76 5.85 -12.65
N LEU A 57 -18.70 5.90 -11.85
CA LEU A 57 -18.02 7.14 -11.45
C LEU A 57 -17.60 8.06 -12.61
N PRO A 58 -17.03 7.59 -13.74
CA PRO A 58 -16.61 8.47 -14.83
C PRO A 58 -17.78 9.29 -15.40
N GLY A 59 -18.93 8.63 -15.64
CA GLY A 59 -20.14 9.31 -16.11
C GLY A 59 -20.69 10.30 -15.11
N PHE A 60 -20.77 9.90 -13.84
CA PHE A 60 -21.19 10.77 -12.75
C PHE A 60 -20.28 12.01 -12.61
N MET A 61 -18.97 11.84 -12.70
CA MET A 61 -18.02 12.96 -12.58
C MET A 61 -18.12 13.93 -13.77
N THR A 62 -18.36 13.42 -14.97
CA THR A 62 -18.61 14.27 -16.14
C THR A 62 -19.83 15.15 -15.93
N ASP A 63 -20.93 14.57 -15.48
CA ASP A 63 -22.19 15.27 -15.22
C ASP A 63 -22.05 16.27 -14.04
N TYR A 64 -21.35 15.84 -12.98
CA TYR A 64 -21.05 16.67 -11.83
C TYR A 64 -20.23 17.91 -12.23
N ASN A 65 -19.18 17.72 -13.01
CA ASN A 65 -18.32 18.81 -13.47
C ASN A 65 -19.06 19.76 -14.41
N ALA A 66 -19.91 19.25 -15.28
CA ALA A 66 -20.75 20.08 -16.17
C ALA A 66 -21.70 21.00 -15.37
N ARG A 67 -22.26 20.49 -14.26
CA ARG A 67 -23.23 21.23 -13.43
C ARG A 67 -22.58 22.18 -12.43
N PHE A 68 -21.48 21.78 -11.82
CA PHE A 68 -20.85 22.47 -10.69
C PHE A 68 -19.48 23.05 -10.96
N GLY A 69 -18.85 22.66 -12.07
CA GLY A 69 -17.56 23.19 -12.50
C GLY A 69 -17.68 24.68 -12.79
N LYS A 70 -16.75 25.45 -12.24
CA LYS A 70 -16.64 26.90 -12.52
C LYS A 70 -15.31 27.18 -13.16
N LEU A 71 -15.32 27.98 -14.20
CA LEU A 71 -14.09 28.47 -14.80
C LEU A 71 -13.27 29.24 -13.75
N PRO A 72 -11.96 29.07 -13.71
CA PRO A 72 -11.10 29.83 -12.83
C PRO A 72 -11.13 31.33 -13.23
N ALA A 73 -11.03 32.21 -12.24
CA ALA A 73 -10.96 33.67 -12.50
C ALA A 73 -9.74 34.02 -13.36
N ASN A 74 -8.62 33.33 -13.14
CA ASN A 74 -7.44 33.44 -13.97
C ASN A 74 -7.25 32.10 -14.71
N LYS A 75 -7.29 32.11 -16.03
CA LYS A 75 -7.13 30.92 -16.89
C LYS A 75 -5.67 30.49 -17.11
N LYS A 76 -4.71 31.25 -16.55
CA LYS A 76 -3.29 30.92 -16.69
C LYS A 76 -3.02 29.58 -16.01
N ASP A 77 -2.52 28.63 -16.75
CA ASP A 77 -2.01 27.37 -16.20
C ASP A 77 -0.67 27.62 -15.54
N LEU A 78 -0.61 27.39 -14.24
CA LEU A 78 0.59 27.51 -13.41
C LEU A 78 1.22 26.15 -13.08
N HIS A 79 0.65 25.05 -13.56
CA HIS A 79 1.25 23.75 -13.38
C HIS A 79 2.57 23.68 -14.16
N ARG A 80 3.62 23.23 -13.51
CA ARG A 80 4.84 22.92 -14.25
C ARG A 80 4.67 21.61 -15.01
N PRO A 81 5.18 21.51 -16.24
CA PRO A 81 5.23 20.22 -16.93
C PRO A 81 6.16 19.26 -16.18
N LEU A 82 5.92 17.97 -16.35
CA LEU A 82 6.83 16.95 -15.85
C LEU A 82 8.18 17.08 -16.55
N SER A 83 9.24 17.05 -15.77
CA SER A 83 10.61 17.01 -16.30
C SER A 83 11.03 15.56 -16.60
N VAL A 84 12.02 15.40 -17.45
CA VAL A 84 12.55 14.09 -17.85
C VAL A 84 13.04 13.26 -16.65
N GLY A 85 13.41 13.91 -15.53
CA GLY A 85 13.86 13.27 -14.32
C GLY A 85 12.75 12.97 -13.30
N ASP A 86 11.49 13.36 -13.56
CA ASP A 86 10.38 13.12 -12.65
C ASP A 86 9.85 11.68 -12.84
N ASP A 87 10.15 10.81 -11.91
CA ASP A 87 9.59 9.47 -11.84
C ASP A 87 8.36 9.45 -10.92
N LEU A 88 7.17 9.47 -11.51
CA LEU A 88 5.92 9.47 -10.77
C LEU A 88 5.68 8.15 -10.04
N GLU A 89 6.08 7.02 -10.62
CA GLU A 89 5.93 5.71 -9.97
C GLU A 89 6.77 5.67 -8.68
N ASP A 90 8.03 6.10 -8.76
CA ASP A 90 8.92 6.19 -7.60
C ASP A 90 8.43 7.24 -6.59
N ALA A 91 7.93 8.39 -7.07
CA ALA A 91 7.43 9.45 -6.19
C ALA A 91 6.19 9.00 -5.40
N PHE A 92 5.26 8.27 -6.00
CA PHE A 92 4.03 7.81 -5.36
C PHE A 92 4.14 6.43 -4.71
N ALA A 93 5.23 5.69 -4.92
CA ALA A 93 5.47 4.44 -4.23
C ALA A 93 5.52 4.63 -2.71
N TRP A 94 5.08 3.63 -1.95
CA TRP A 94 5.21 3.62 -0.50
C TRP A 94 6.65 3.35 -0.13
N LYS A 95 7.26 4.19 0.70
CA LYS A 95 8.67 4.05 1.10
C LYS A 95 8.78 3.93 2.60
N GLU A 96 9.50 2.91 3.04
CA GLU A 96 9.80 2.71 4.45
C GLU A 96 11.29 2.42 4.65
N GLU A 97 11.83 2.95 5.74
CA GLU A 97 13.19 2.64 6.13
C GLU A 97 13.23 1.40 7.03
N ARG A 98 14.13 0.48 6.71
CA ARG A 98 14.40 -0.72 7.50
C ARG A 98 15.90 -0.85 7.75
N THR A 99 16.28 -1.38 8.90
CA THR A 99 17.69 -1.65 9.21
C THR A 99 18.07 -3.00 8.65
N LEU A 100 19.17 -3.06 7.90
CA LEU A 100 19.72 -4.29 7.37
C LEU A 100 20.52 -5.00 8.46
N SER A 101 20.24 -6.30 8.70
CA SER A 101 20.97 -7.12 9.66
C SER A 101 22.36 -7.50 9.15
N GLN A 102 23.21 -8.01 10.05
CA GLN A 102 24.53 -8.54 9.69
C GLN A 102 24.46 -9.74 8.72
N ALA A 103 23.34 -10.50 8.78
CA ALA A 103 23.08 -11.63 7.87
C ALA A 103 22.45 -11.19 6.54
N LEU A 104 22.53 -9.91 6.17
CA LEU A 104 21.91 -9.33 4.96
C LEU A 104 20.41 -9.58 4.88
N THR A 105 19.71 -9.60 6.02
CA THR A 105 18.27 -9.80 6.07
C THR A 105 17.56 -8.55 6.58
N LEU A 106 16.36 -8.32 6.09
CA LEU A 106 15.44 -7.32 6.63
C LEU A 106 14.01 -7.86 6.62
N GLN A 107 13.15 -7.30 7.48
CA GLN A 107 11.75 -7.65 7.53
C GLN A 107 10.89 -6.47 7.09
N TYR A 108 9.97 -6.74 6.16
CA TYR A 108 8.95 -5.80 5.71
C TYR A 108 7.63 -6.55 5.52
N ASP A 109 6.52 -5.98 5.97
CA ASP A 109 5.17 -6.57 5.91
C ASP A 109 5.11 -8.06 6.32
N LYS A 110 5.80 -8.42 7.41
CA LYS A 110 5.91 -9.80 7.95
C LYS A 110 6.66 -10.80 7.05
N VAL A 111 7.23 -10.33 5.95
CA VAL A 111 8.07 -11.12 5.07
C VAL A 111 9.54 -10.83 5.36
N ILE A 112 10.37 -11.85 5.33
CA ILE A 112 11.82 -11.71 5.46
C ILE A 112 12.43 -11.70 4.06
N PHE A 113 13.19 -10.65 3.79
CA PHE A 113 13.96 -10.48 2.56
C PHE A 113 15.43 -10.73 2.86
N ILE A 114 16.07 -11.54 2.02
CA ILE A 114 17.50 -11.83 2.09
C ILE A 114 18.15 -11.15 0.90
N LEU A 115 19.04 -10.20 1.15
CA LEU A 115 19.75 -9.48 0.10
C LEU A 115 20.89 -10.32 -0.43
N GLU A 116 21.16 -10.22 -1.73
CA GLU A 116 22.32 -10.83 -2.34
C GLU A 116 23.60 -10.13 -1.87
N PRO A 117 24.67 -10.90 -1.56
CA PRO A 117 25.92 -10.32 -1.08
C PRO A 117 26.62 -9.56 -2.21
N SER A 118 26.41 -8.26 -2.26
CA SER A 118 27.08 -7.32 -3.15
C SER A 118 27.82 -6.28 -2.32
N GLU A 119 28.76 -5.55 -2.91
CA GLU A 119 29.49 -4.49 -2.18
C GLU A 119 28.56 -3.42 -1.58
N PRO A 120 27.54 -2.89 -2.30
CA PRO A 120 26.60 -1.95 -1.68
C PRO A 120 25.75 -2.60 -0.59
N ALA A 121 25.39 -3.87 -0.68
CA ALA A 121 24.64 -4.58 0.36
C ALA A 121 25.51 -4.78 1.62
N LYS A 122 26.76 -5.15 1.49
CA LYS A 122 27.71 -5.26 2.61
C LYS A 122 27.94 -3.88 3.29
N ALA A 123 28.06 -2.82 2.48
CA ALA A 123 28.21 -1.45 3.01
C ALA A 123 26.94 -0.95 3.74
N ALA A 124 25.79 -1.54 3.50
CA ALA A 124 24.52 -1.22 4.12
C ALA A 124 24.26 -1.99 5.44
N ILE A 125 25.11 -2.96 5.82
CA ILE A 125 24.95 -3.72 7.07
C ILE A 125 24.89 -2.77 8.27
N GLY A 126 23.89 -2.96 9.13
CA GLY A 126 23.64 -2.12 10.30
C GLY A 126 23.10 -0.73 9.98
N LYS A 127 22.92 -0.38 8.72
CA LYS A 127 22.40 0.91 8.28
C LYS A 127 20.96 0.79 7.80
N ARG A 128 20.32 1.93 7.60
CA ARG A 128 18.96 2.00 7.04
C ARG A 128 19.00 1.87 5.53
N VAL A 129 18.16 0.99 5.01
CA VAL A 129 17.85 0.82 3.60
C VAL A 129 16.40 1.23 3.36
N THR A 130 16.08 1.72 2.18
CA THR A 130 14.72 2.11 1.81
C THR A 130 14.06 0.96 1.09
N VAL A 131 12.97 0.47 1.64
CA VAL A 131 12.05 -0.46 0.98
C VAL A 131 11.01 0.37 0.24
N ILE A 132 10.85 0.13 -1.04
CA ILE A 132 9.93 0.83 -1.94
C ILE A 132 8.90 -0.18 -2.40
N ASP A 133 7.65 0.09 -2.06
CA ASP A 133 6.50 -0.76 -2.40
C ASP A 133 5.64 -0.01 -3.41
N TYR A 134 5.59 -0.53 -4.63
CA TYR A 134 4.89 0.08 -5.75
C TYR A 134 3.42 -0.37 -5.78
N PRO A 135 2.50 0.47 -6.32
CA PRO A 135 1.08 0.14 -6.40
C PRO A 135 0.76 -1.12 -7.21
N ASP A 136 1.63 -1.50 -8.13
CA ASP A 136 1.52 -2.72 -8.95
C ASP A 136 1.98 -3.99 -8.24
N GLY A 137 2.48 -3.88 -7.00
CA GLY A 137 2.97 -4.99 -6.19
C GLY A 137 4.45 -5.31 -6.38
N ARG A 138 5.16 -4.58 -7.24
CA ARG A 138 6.64 -4.65 -7.29
C ARG A 138 7.23 -4.09 -6.00
N LEU A 139 8.34 -4.65 -5.57
CA LEU A 139 9.08 -4.17 -4.42
C LEU A 139 10.54 -3.95 -4.82
N SER A 140 11.13 -2.84 -4.41
CA SER A 140 12.54 -2.54 -4.60
C SER A 140 13.17 -2.20 -3.26
N ILE A 141 14.40 -2.61 -3.05
CA ILE A 141 15.19 -2.28 -1.85
C ILE A 141 16.39 -1.47 -2.30
N ARG A 142 16.54 -0.24 -1.76
CA ARG A 142 17.64 0.64 -2.16
C ARG A 142 18.46 1.11 -0.97
N TYR A 143 19.77 1.20 -1.21
CA TYR A 143 20.71 1.84 -0.30
C TYR A 143 21.45 2.98 -1.02
N LYS A 144 21.32 4.22 -0.53
CA LYS A 144 21.88 5.42 -1.16
C LYS A 144 21.58 5.53 -2.66
N GLY A 145 20.35 5.18 -3.06
CA GLY A 145 19.90 5.22 -4.46
C GLY A 145 20.28 4.00 -5.30
N VAL A 146 21.16 3.11 -4.81
CA VAL A 146 21.53 1.88 -5.50
C VAL A 146 20.55 0.78 -5.15
N GLU A 147 19.98 0.11 -6.15
CA GLU A 147 19.08 -1.01 -5.96
C GLU A 147 19.85 -2.26 -5.53
N LEU A 148 19.31 -2.97 -4.54
CA LEU A 148 19.89 -4.17 -3.97
C LEU A 148 19.06 -5.38 -4.38
N ALA A 149 19.68 -6.34 -5.03
CA ALA A 149 19.04 -7.61 -5.37
C ALA A 149 18.69 -8.39 -4.11
N TYR A 150 17.52 -9.01 -4.10
CA TYR A 150 17.02 -9.76 -2.95
C TYR A 150 16.23 -10.99 -3.37
N ARG A 151 16.06 -11.90 -2.44
CA ARG A 151 15.13 -13.03 -2.52
C ARG A 151 14.22 -13.05 -1.29
N ILE A 152 13.02 -13.55 -1.46
CA ILE A 152 12.08 -13.73 -0.35
C ILE A 152 12.44 -15.01 0.39
N PHE A 153 12.50 -14.94 1.73
CA PHE A 153 12.68 -16.13 2.55
C PHE A 153 11.35 -16.88 2.65
N ASP A 154 11.28 -18.02 1.97
CA ASP A 154 10.16 -18.93 2.06
C ASP A 154 10.43 -19.99 3.15
N LYS A 155 9.81 -19.80 4.31
CA LYS A 155 9.93 -20.71 5.43
C LYS A 155 9.44 -22.13 5.11
N ILE A 156 8.45 -22.23 4.22
CA ILE A 156 7.87 -23.52 3.82
C ILE A 156 8.87 -24.33 2.96
N ARG A 157 9.56 -23.64 2.07
CA ARG A 157 10.56 -24.28 1.19
C ARG A 157 11.77 -24.84 1.94
N GLN A 158 12.15 -24.24 3.08
CA GLN A 158 13.25 -24.73 3.90
C GLN A 158 12.88 -25.97 4.72
N VAL A 159 11.61 -26.14 5.06
CA VAL A 159 11.13 -27.36 5.76
C VAL A 159 11.10 -28.54 4.80
N ASP A 160 10.82 -28.31 3.52
CA ASP A 160 10.84 -29.38 2.49
C ASP A 160 12.27 -29.79 2.08
N GLN A 161 13.27 -28.91 2.27
CA GLN A 161 14.68 -29.18 1.96
C GLN A 161 15.52 -29.65 3.16
N GLY A 162 15.00 -29.49 4.38
CA GLY A 162 15.59 -30.13 5.55
C GLY A 162 15.45 -31.63 5.38
N ALA A 163 16.59 -32.31 5.27
CA ALA A 163 16.63 -33.78 5.30
C ALA A 163 15.68 -34.24 6.40
N ILE A 164 14.54 -34.78 6.01
CA ILE A 164 13.65 -35.49 6.90
C ILE A 164 14.53 -36.66 7.34
N ALA A 165 15.17 -36.50 8.49
CA ALA A 165 15.79 -37.65 9.16
C ALA A 165 14.65 -38.63 9.31
N ASP A 166 14.68 -39.66 8.53
CA ASP A 166 13.64 -40.68 8.41
C ASP A 166 13.59 -41.47 9.71
N ASN A 167 13.10 -40.76 10.76
CA ASN A 167 12.87 -41.35 12.05
C ASN A 167 11.55 -42.11 11.95
N LYS A 168 11.66 -43.41 11.63
CA LYS A 168 10.56 -44.35 11.48
C LYS A 168 9.51 -44.31 12.61
N ARG A 169 9.78 -43.64 13.73
CA ARG A 169 8.85 -43.44 14.84
C ARG A 169 8.03 -42.17 14.75
N LEU A 170 8.43 -41.17 13.92
CA LEU A 170 7.72 -39.90 13.80
C LEU A 170 6.61 -39.91 12.75
N GLY A 171 6.68 -40.76 11.74
CA GLY A 171 5.70 -40.87 10.67
C GLY A 171 4.26 -41.05 11.17
N PRO A 172 3.98 -42.02 12.06
CA PRO A 172 2.63 -42.23 12.60
C PRO A 172 2.13 -41.05 13.45
N ILE A 173 3.02 -40.40 14.20
CA ILE A 173 2.66 -39.24 15.05
C ILE A 173 2.34 -38.03 14.20
N LEU A 174 3.10 -37.78 13.13
CA LEU A 174 2.85 -36.70 12.19
C LEU A 174 1.55 -36.91 11.40
N ALA A 175 1.24 -38.16 11.02
CA ALA A 175 -0.04 -38.51 10.40
C ALA A 175 -1.22 -38.24 11.35
N MET A 176 -1.10 -38.62 12.62
CA MET A 176 -2.11 -38.39 13.64
C MET A 176 -2.33 -36.88 13.90
N ILE A 177 -1.26 -36.08 13.95
CA ILE A 177 -1.32 -34.62 14.10
C ILE A 177 -1.98 -34.00 12.87
N ARG A 178 -1.69 -34.48 11.68
CA ARG A 178 -2.27 -33.98 10.42
C ARG A 178 -3.77 -34.26 10.36
N ASP A 179 -4.20 -35.45 10.74
CA ASP A 179 -5.62 -35.81 10.82
C ASP A 179 -6.36 -34.98 11.87
N GLU A 180 -5.75 -34.73 13.01
CA GLU A 180 -6.32 -33.88 14.05
C GLU A 180 -6.41 -32.41 13.59
N GLN A 181 -5.43 -31.89 12.86
CA GLN A 181 -5.47 -30.55 12.28
C GLN A 181 -6.54 -30.42 11.21
N LEU A 182 -6.76 -31.46 10.39
CA LEU A 182 -7.84 -31.49 9.40
C LEU A 182 -9.22 -31.53 10.05
N ARG A 183 -9.37 -32.23 11.20
CA ARG A 183 -10.62 -32.28 11.97
C ARG A 183 -10.95 -30.96 12.67
N ARG A 184 -9.94 -30.19 13.10
CA ARG A 184 -10.14 -28.90 13.79
C ARG A 184 -10.51 -27.76 12.85
N GLY A 185 -10.36 -27.94 11.55
CA GLY A 185 -10.57 -26.88 10.55
C GLY A 185 -9.57 -25.73 10.70
N PRO A 186 -9.60 -24.74 9.82
CA PRO A 186 -8.67 -23.62 9.87
C PRO A 186 -8.90 -22.81 11.16
N GLU A 187 -7.94 -22.83 12.08
CA GLU A 187 -7.95 -21.96 13.26
C GLU A 187 -8.13 -20.50 12.81
N ARG A 188 -9.13 -19.83 13.41
CA ARG A 188 -9.29 -18.38 13.23
C ARG A 188 -8.02 -17.72 13.77
N ARG A 189 -7.13 -17.29 12.87
CA ARG A 189 -5.93 -16.56 13.23
C ARG A 189 -6.32 -15.30 14.00
N SER A 190 -6.04 -15.28 15.29
CA SER A 190 -6.12 -14.09 16.15
C SER A 190 -4.91 -13.18 15.88
N GLY A 191 -4.78 -12.70 14.66
CA GLY A 191 -3.77 -11.69 14.30
C GLY A 191 -4.39 -10.29 14.28
N PRO A 192 -3.60 -9.24 14.43
CA PRO A 192 -4.10 -7.88 14.27
C PRO A 192 -4.77 -7.74 12.90
N ARG A 193 -5.98 -7.14 12.88
CA ARG A 193 -6.78 -6.98 11.67
C ARG A 193 -6.02 -6.19 10.62
N ARG A 194 -6.08 -6.62 9.36
CA ARG A 194 -5.56 -5.86 8.22
C ARG A 194 -6.14 -4.44 8.23
N ARG A 195 -5.37 -3.46 7.74
CA ARG A 195 -5.72 -2.04 7.67
C ARG A 195 -7.08 -1.80 7.00
N ASP A 196 -7.42 -2.59 5.97
CA ASP A 196 -8.68 -2.56 5.22
C ASP A 196 -9.93 -2.87 6.08
N GLN A 197 -9.77 -3.52 7.24
CA GLN A 197 -10.88 -3.79 8.16
C GLN A 197 -11.12 -2.68 9.19
N ARG A 198 -10.20 -1.71 9.32
CA ARG A 198 -10.42 -0.54 10.17
C ARG A 198 -11.34 0.47 9.51
N ASP A 199 -11.21 0.65 8.20
CA ASP A 199 -12.02 1.63 7.46
C ASP A 199 -13.48 1.19 7.31
N ALA A 200 -13.75 -0.12 7.25
CA ALA A 200 -15.12 -0.64 7.18
C ALA A 200 -15.94 -0.47 8.47
N ARG A 201 -15.32 -0.16 9.61
CA ARG A 201 -16.03 0.07 10.88
C ARG A 201 -16.41 1.53 11.13
N LEU A 202 -15.79 2.48 10.45
CA LEU A 202 -16.11 3.90 10.58
C LEU A 202 -17.46 4.27 9.93
N PHE A 203 -18.03 3.38 9.11
CA PHE A 203 -19.31 3.59 8.42
C PHE A 203 -20.50 2.87 9.05
N LYS A 204 -20.37 2.34 10.29
CA LYS A 204 -21.44 1.61 10.99
C LYS A 204 -21.92 2.33 12.25
N VAL A 205 -21.98 3.66 12.25
CA VAL A 205 -22.67 4.41 13.34
C VAL A 205 -23.50 5.50 12.72
N GLY A 206 -24.81 5.38 12.90
CA GLY A 206 -25.82 6.38 12.61
C GLY A 206 -26.81 5.97 11.55
#